data_87a0ee77c0509f5d4a55171e8512d55f
#
_entry.id   87a0ee77c0509f5d4a55171e8512d55f
#
_cell.length_a   1.000
_cell.length_b   1.000
_cell.length_c   1.000
_cell.angle_alpha   90.00
_cell.angle_beta   90.00
_cell.angle_gamma   90.00
#
_symmetry.space_group_name_H-M   'P 1'
#
loop_
_entity.id
_entity.type
_entity.pdbx_description
1 polymer ?
#
loop_
_entity_poly.entity_id
_entity_poly.type
_entity_poly.pdbx_seq_one_letter_code
_entity_poly.pdbx_strand_id
1 'polypeptide(L)'
;FFDEIWIHPADQNLDSPPFAPTVEFRKNYAEIIRKREGKYYAYDPETDIRPWPKEPVWKPLADGQVFDLGGRKVTALHCPGHTAGEMVFLDDKTHTLLCGDACNCNWLLNTTLAPTVRECAAISLKALQRIWDMHSEYDAVYNFHHDFRGFGSPLNPDVMPNLIHCLEMILDGTAEYRQIPDALSDCGATKTVAMYKDVFVSCMGQDIEKVI
;
A
#
# COMPACT_ATOMS: atom_id res chain seq x y z
N PHE A 1 -19.12 9.01 7.30
CA PHE A 1 -18.96 8.15 8.46
C PHE A 1 -18.07 8.80 9.53
N PHE A 2 -17.00 9.51 9.12
CA PHE A 2 -16.07 10.17 10.02
C PHE A 2 -16.13 11.68 9.82
N ASP A 3 -16.10 12.45 10.91
CA ASP A 3 -16.08 13.89 10.87
C ASP A 3 -14.67 14.43 10.61
N GLU A 4 -13.66 13.67 11.03
CA GLU A 4 -12.24 14.01 10.88
C GLU A 4 -11.48 12.83 10.28
N ILE A 5 -10.56 13.13 9.38
CA ILE A 5 -9.63 12.16 8.77
C ILE A 5 -8.20 12.70 8.91
N TRP A 6 -7.32 11.86 9.41
CA TRP A 6 -5.90 12.18 9.52
C TRP A 6 -5.14 11.59 8.34
N ILE A 7 -4.32 12.43 7.70
CA ILE A 7 -3.55 12.04 6.52
C ILE A 7 -2.18 12.71 6.54
N HIS A 8 -1.15 11.98 6.11
CA HIS A 8 0.18 12.58 5.94
C HIS A 8 0.15 13.63 4.83
N PRO A 9 0.76 14.82 5.02
CA PRO A 9 0.71 15.92 4.04
C PRO A 9 1.21 15.55 2.64
N ALA A 10 2.13 14.60 2.52
CA ALA A 10 2.64 14.15 1.22
C ALA A 10 1.59 13.40 0.38
N ASP A 11 0.57 12.81 1.00
CA ASP A 11 -0.54 12.18 0.31
C ASP A 11 -1.76 13.09 0.20
N GLN A 12 -1.70 14.24 0.87
CA GLN A 12 -2.72 15.27 0.74
C GLN A 12 -2.50 16.05 -0.55
N ASN A 13 -3.24 15.71 -1.59
CA ASN A 13 -3.26 16.54 -2.79
C ASN A 13 -4.02 17.82 -2.50
N LEU A 14 -3.32 18.95 -2.48
CA LEU A 14 -3.90 20.25 -2.19
C LEU A 14 -4.85 20.75 -3.29
N ASP A 15 -4.73 20.22 -4.51
CA ASP A 15 -5.53 20.63 -5.67
C ASP A 15 -6.80 19.78 -5.86
N SER A 16 -6.88 18.65 -5.17
CA SER A 16 -8.09 17.81 -5.13
C SER A 16 -8.09 16.99 -3.84
N PRO A 17 -9.26 16.75 -3.23
CA PRO A 17 -9.34 15.92 -2.03
C PRO A 17 -8.71 14.54 -2.32
N PRO A 18 -7.69 14.13 -1.58
CA PRO A 18 -6.83 13.00 -1.96
C PRO A 18 -7.56 11.66 -1.99
N PHE A 19 -8.69 11.55 -1.33
CA PHE A 19 -9.43 10.29 -1.23
C PHE A 19 -10.94 10.47 -1.42
N ALA A 20 -11.34 11.48 -2.18
CA ALA A 20 -12.67 11.50 -2.76
C ALA A 20 -12.55 11.11 -4.25
N PRO A 21 -12.25 9.82 -4.58
CA PRO A 21 -12.27 9.41 -5.97
C PRO A 21 -13.65 9.75 -6.51
N THR A 22 -13.69 10.41 -7.69
CA THR A 22 -14.94 10.83 -8.30
C THR A 22 -15.90 9.66 -8.43
N VAL A 23 -17.19 9.93 -8.52
CA VAL A 23 -18.19 8.87 -8.79
C VAL A 23 -17.81 8.10 -10.06
N GLU A 24 -17.36 8.81 -11.09
CA GLU A 24 -16.92 8.20 -12.35
C GLU A 24 -15.72 7.27 -12.16
N PHE A 25 -14.67 7.71 -11.45
CA PHE A 25 -13.52 6.86 -11.15
C PHE A 25 -13.95 5.57 -10.43
N ARG A 26 -14.80 5.68 -9.41
CA ARG A 26 -15.27 4.52 -8.64
C ARG A 26 -16.13 3.57 -9.48
N LYS A 27 -16.97 4.08 -10.39
CA LYS A 27 -17.72 3.25 -11.33
C LYS A 27 -16.80 2.54 -12.31
N ASN A 28 -15.81 3.23 -12.86
CA ASN A 28 -14.82 2.64 -13.76
C ASN A 28 -14.03 1.52 -13.04
N TYR A 29 -13.62 1.75 -11.79
CA TYR A 29 -12.95 0.72 -11.01
C TYR A 29 -13.84 -0.50 -10.73
N ALA A 30 -15.11 -0.28 -10.40
CA ALA A 30 -16.09 -1.37 -10.24
C ALA A 30 -16.24 -2.20 -11.53
N GLU A 31 -16.21 -1.55 -12.69
CA GLU A 31 -16.28 -2.23 -13.99
C GLU A 31 -15.00 -3.06 -14.28
N ILE A 32 -13.82 -2.57 -13.89
CA ILE A 32 -12.57 -3.35 -13.96
C ILE A 32 -12.69 -4.61 -13.13
N ILE A 33 -13.16 -4.50 -11.88
CA ILE A 33 -13.37 -5.64 -11.00
C ILE A 33 -14.40 -6.62 -11.59
N ARG A 34 -15.52 -6.12 -12.12
CA ARG A 34 -16.53 -6.95 -12.77
C ARG A 34 -15.96 -7.75 -13.95
N LYS A 35 -15.18 -7.11 -14.81
CA LYS A 35 -14.53 -7.78 -15.95
C LYS A 35 -13.58 -8.86 -15.50
N ARG A 36 -12.79 -8.58 -14.49
CA ARG A 36 -11.81 -9.54 -13.94
C ARG A 36 -12.47 -10.74 -13.27
N GLU A 37 -13.54 -10.51 -12.50
CA GLU A 37 -14.17 -11.55 -11.68
C GLU A 37 -15.49 -12.07 -12.27
N GLY A 38 -15.93 -11.51 -13.38
CA GLY A 38 -17.16 -11.91 -14.08
C GLY A 38 -18.46 -11.47 -13.41
N LYS A 39 -18.38 -10.71 -12.31
CA LYS A 39 -19.57 -10.22 -11.58
C LYS A 39 -19.25 -8.99 -10.75
N TYR A 40 -20.27 -8.19 -10.43
CA TYR A 40 -20.20 -7.27 -9.30
C TYR A 40 -20.41 -8.06 -7.99
N TYR A 41 -19.87 -7.52 -6.92
CA TYR A 41 -20.20 -7.98 -5.57
C TYR A 41 -21.65 -7.62 -5.21
N ALA A 42 -22.01 -7.53 -3.94
CA ALA A 42 -23.37 -7.29 -3.48
C ALA A 42 -23.83 -5.83 -3.64
N TYR A 43 -23.48 -5.15 -4.74
CA TYR A 43 -23.90 -3.78 -5.01
C TYR A 43 -24.06 -3.51 -6.52
N ASP A 44 -24.89 -2.51 -6.84
CA ASP A 44 -25.05 -1.99 -8.21
C ASP A 44 -24.26 -0.67 -8.33
N PRO A 45 -23.20 -0.62 -9.17
CA PRO A 45 -22.38 0.59 -9.32
C PRO A 45 -23.17 1.83 -9.72
N GLU A 46 -24.27 1.70 -10.48
CA GLU A 46 -25.06 2.83 -10.95
C GLU A 46 -25.89 3.45 -9.84
N THR A 47 -26.39 2.65 -8.91
CA THR A 47 -27.27 3.13 -7.84
C THR A 47 -26.56 3.34 -6.52
N ASP A 48 -25.52 2.57 -6.23
CA ASP A 48 -24.89 2.50 -4.91
C ASP A 48 -23.64 3.37 -4.81
N ILE A 49 -22.95 3.63 -5.93
CA ILE A 49 -21.82 4.56 -5.95
C ILE A 49 -22.35 6.00 -6.05
N ARG A 50 -22.28 6.70 -4.92
CA ARG A 50 -22.83 8.06 -4.77
C ARG A 50 -21.73 9.04 -4.37
N PRO A 51 -21.93 10.35 -4.61
CA PRO A 51 -21.05 11.37 -4.04
C PRO A 51 -20.99 11.27 -2.50
N TRP A 52 -19.90 11.72 -1.94
CA TRP A 52 -19.78 11.85 -0.50
C TRP A 52 -20.82 12.84 0.02
N PRO A 53 -21.52 12.54 1.11
CA PRO A 53 -22.58 13.41 1.61
C PRO A 53 -22.07 14.74 2.19
N LYS A 54 -20.84 14.74 2.69
CA LYS A 54 -20.10 15.94 3.12
C LYS A 54 -18.60 15.69 3.03
N GLU A 55 -17.84 16.76 2.89
CA GLU A 55 -16.40 16.72 2.95
C GLU A 55 -15.92 16.54 4.40
N PRO A 56 -15.05 15.58 4.70
CA PRO A 56 -14.50 15.44 6.04
C PRO A 56 -13.50 16.57 6.33
N VAL A 57 -13.27 16.81 7.61
CA VAL A 57 -12.17 17.69 8.06
C VAL A 57 -10.88 16.91 7.97
N TRP A 58 -9.96 17.36 7.11
CA TRP A 58 -8.64 16.79 6.95
C TRP A 58 -7.68 17.36 7.99
N LYS A 59 -6.96 16.50 8.68
CA LYS A 59 -5.93 16.87 9.66
C LYS A 59 -4.58 16.29 9.25
N PRO A 60 -3.48 17.06 9.40
CA PRO A 60 -2.16 16.55 9.08
C PRO A 60 -1.75 15.46 10.08
N LEU A 61 -1.31 14.32 9.56
CA LEU A 61 -0.74 13.23 10.32
C LEU A 61 0.79 13.32 10.25
N ALA A 62 1.42 13.32 11.41
CA ALA A 62 2.88 13.41 11.51
C ALA A 62 3.52 12.06 11.88
N ASP A 63 4.76 11.86 11.42
CA ASP A 63 5.59 10.75 11.87
C ASP A 63 5.80 10.80 13.38
N GLY A 64 5.60 9.67 14.06
CA GLY A 64 5.68 9.56 15.51
C GLY A 64 4.46 10.10 16.27
N GLN A 65 3.40 10.53 15.57
CA GLN A 65 2.18 10.99 16.24
C GLN A 65 1.52 9.84 17.01
N VAL A 66 1.17 10.11 18.26
CA VAL A 66 0.52 9.13 19.14
C VAL A 66 -0.94 9.48 19.36
N PHE A 67 -1.82 8.52 19.14
CA PHE A 67 -3.23 8.58 19.52
C PHE A 67 -3.45 7.81 20.81
N ASP A 68 -3.81 8.52 21.88
CA ASP A 68 -4.18 7.90 23.16
C ASP A 68 -5.68 7.61 23.16
N LEU A 69 -6.01 6.33 23.19
CA LEU A 69 -7.38 5.82 23.13
C LEU A 69 -7.91 5.39 24.53
N GLY A 70 -7.31 5.89 25.61
CA GLY A 70 -7.71 5.55 26.96
C GLY A 70 -7.25 4.14 27.40
N GLY A 71 -5.95 3.99 27.66
CA GLY A 71 -5.32 2.71 28.03
C GLY A 71 -4.89 1.85 26.85
N ARG A 72 -4.77 2.45 25.69
CA ARG A 72 -4.20 1.93 24.45
C ARG A 72 -3.64 3.09 23.65
N LYS A 73 -2.44 2.97 23.16
CA LYS A 73 -1.83 3.98 22.30
C LYS A 73 -1.55 3.39 20.93
N VAL A 74 -1.80 4.20 19.91
CA VAL A 74 -1.47 3.87 18.53
C VAL A 74 -0.52 4.92 18.02
N THR A 75 0.69 4.50 17.63
CA THR A 75 1.73 5.37 17.09
C THR A 75 1.75 5.29 15.57
N ALA A 76 1.60 6.44 14.91
CA ALA A 76 1.71 6.56 13.46
C ALA A 76 3.18 6.71 13.06
N LEU A 77 3.65 5.91 12.11
CA LEU A 77 5.02 5.92 11.62
C LEU A 77 5.02 6.10 10.10
N HIS A 78 5.76 7.06 9.60
CA HIS A 78 5.87 7.33 8.17
C HIS A 78 6.70 6.27 7.47
N CYS A 79 6.12 5.61 6.48
CA CYS A 79 6.73 4.52 5.73
C CYS A 79 6.51 4.68 4.21
N PRO A 80 7.12 5.70 3.58
CA PRO A 80 6.93 5.98 2.16
C PRO A 80 7.43 4.83 1.28
N GLY A 81 6.68 4.53 0.24
CA GLY A 81 7.02 3.46 -0.69
C GLY A 81 5.89 3.18 -1.68
N HIS A 82 4.74 2.74 -1.20
CA HIS A 82 3.53 2.57 -2.01
C HIS A 82 2.87 3.93 -2.30
N THR A 83 2.82 4.81 -1.30
CA THR A 83 2.54 6.24 -1.49
C THR A 83 3.63 7.09 -0.85
N ALA A 84 3.65 8.40 -1.16
CA ALA A 84 4.61 9.32 -0.58
C ALA A 84 4.35 9.60 0.91
N GLY A 85 3.10 9.55 1.31
CA GLY A 85 2.64 9.77 2.68
C GLY A 85 2.18 8.50 3.39
N GLU A 86 2.55 7.32 2.89
CA GLU A 86 2.16 6.05 3.52
C GLU A 86 2.51 6.03 5.00
N MET A 87 1.53 5.63 5.82
CA MET A 87 1.68 5.53 7.26
C MET A 87 1.38 4.11 7.72
N VAL A 88 2.20 3.63 8.63
CA VAL A 88 1.92 2.40 9.39
C VAL A 88 1.59 2.75 10.83
N PHE A 89 0.86 1.89 11.52
CA PHE A 89 0.38 2.16 12.87
C PHE A 89 0.76 1.02 13.80
N LEU A 90 1.50 1.37 14.85
CA LEU A 90 1.89 0.44 15.91
C LEU A 90 0.94 0.59 17.10
N ASP A 91 0.27 -0.49 17.44
CA ASP A 91 -0.62 -0.60 18.59
C ASP A 91 0.14 -1.20 19.78
N ASP A 92 0.34 -0.41 20.83
CA ASP A 92 1.10 -0.79 22.03
C ASP A 92 0.41 -1.86 22.88
N LYS A 93 -0.91 -1.98 22.79
CA LYS A 93 -1.67 -2.91 23.61
C LYS A 93 -1.72 -4.32 23.06
N THR A 94 -1.82 -4.45 21.75
CA THR A 94 -1.90 -5.75 21.06
C THR A 94 -0.60 -6.15 20.39
N HIS A 95 0.45 -5.33 20.48
CA HIS A 95 1.72 -5.54 19.79
C HIS A 95 1.50 -5.83 18.30
N THR A 96 0.65 -5.01 17.67
CA THR A 96 0.25 -5.19 16.28
C THR A 96 0.70 -4.03 15.42
N LEU A 97 1.34 -4.33 14.31
CA LEU A 97 1.63 -3.37 13.26
C LEU A 97 0.54 -3.45 12.17
N LEU A 98 -0.17 -2.35 11.95
CA LEU A 98 -1.10 -2.16 10.85
C LEU A 98 -0.35 -1.46 9.73
N CYS A 99 0.04 -2.19 8.69
CA CYS A 99 0.97 -1.67 7.69
C CYS A 99 0.29 -1.12 6.42
N GLY A 100 -1.04 -1.18 6.31
CA GLY A 100 -1.71 -0.70 5.10
C GLY A 100 -1.14 -1.36 3.84
N ASP A 101 -0.78 -0.55 2.87
CA ASP A 101 -0.13 -0.98 1.63
C ASP A 101 1.40 -0.89 1.69
N ALA A 102 1.97 -0.47 2.83
CA ALA A 102 3.42 -0.40 3.01
C ALA A 102 4.11 -1.76 2.91
N CYS A 103 3.39 -2.85 3.21
CA CYS A 103 3.94 -4.20 3.15
C CYS A 103 2.88 -5.23 2.72
N ASN A 104 3.16 -5.94 1.65
CA ASN A 104 2.41 -7.13 1.21
C ASN A 104 3.25 -7.97 0.23
N CYS A 105 2.79 -9.17 -0.13
CA CYS A 105 3.51 -10.04 -1.05
C CYS A 105 3.41 -9.61 -2.52
N ASN A 106 2.45 -8.80 -2.90
CA ASN A 106 2.36 -8.21 -4.25
C ASN A 106 2.44 -6.70 -4.12
N TRP A 107 3.66 -6.20 -3.97
CA TRP A 107 3.90 -4.82 -3.61
C TRP A 107 4.13 -3.92 -4.82
N LEU A 108 3.56 -2.72 -4.78
CA LEU A 108 3.67 -1.73 -5.83
C LEU A 108 4.58 -0.59 -5.40
N LEU A 109 5.71 -0.43 -6.09
CA LEU A 109 6.62 0.70 -5.91
C LEU A 109 6.05 1.96 -6.54
N ASN A 110 5.94 3.02 -5.77
CA ASN A 110 5.58 4.33 -6.28
C ASN A 110 6.79 4.98 -6.99
N THR A 111 6.66 5.16 -8.28
CA THR A 111 7.71 5.73 -9.13
C THR A 111 7.72 7.26 -9.16
N THR A 112 6.89 7.92 -8.35
CA THR A 112 6.82 9.40 -8.25
C THR A 112 7.49 9.95 -6.98
N LEU A 113 8.06 9.09 -6.13
CA LEU A 113 8.73 9.50 -4.89
C LEU A 113 10.01 10.30 -5.14
N ALA A 114 10.69 10.01 -6.26
CA ALA A 114 11.97 10.62 -6.64
C ALA A 114 12.10 10.63 -8.18
N PRO A 115 13.10 11.36 -8.72
CA PRO A 115 13.30 11.45 -10.17
C PRO A 115 13.55 10.11 -10.88
N THR A 116 14.16 9.15 -10.21
CA THR A 116 14.43 7.82 -10.76
C THR A 116 13.77 6.72 -9.94
N VAL A 117 13.42 5.63 -10.60
CA VAL A 117 12.82 4.45 -9.94
C VAL A 117 13.79 3.85 -8.92
N ARG A 118 15.09 3.89 -9.20
CA ARG A 118 16.14 3.44 -8.28
C ARG A 118 16.14 4.26 -6.97
N GLU A 119 16.00 5.58 -7.06
CA GLU A 119 15.87 6.43 -5.88
C GLU A 119 14.57 6.16 -5.13
N CYS A 120 13.46 5.91 -5.84
CA CYS A 120 12.20 5.50 -5.22
C CYS A 120 12.37 4.19 -4.43
N ALA A 121 13.03 3.20 -5.01
CA ALA A 121 13.33 1.94 -4.34
C ALA A 121 14.21 2.13 -3.09
N ALA A 122 15.21 3.02 -3.16
CA ALA A 122 16.08 3.33 -2.02
C ALA A 122 15.33 4.02 -0.87
N ILE A 123 14.42 4.94 -1.18
CA ILE A 123 13.54 5.58 -0.18
C ILE A 123 12.68 4.53 0.52
N SER A 124 12.05 3.67 -0.27
CA SER A 124 11.16 2.61 0.24
C SER A 124 11.91 1.59 1.10
N LEU A 125 13.09 1.16 0.63
CA LEU A 125 13.95 0.26 1.39
C LEU A 125 14.30 0.83 2.75
N LYS A 126 14.75 2.09 2.80
CA LYS A 126 15.09 2.76 4.06
C LYS A 126 13.90 2.84 5.02
N ALA A 127 12.72 3.13 4.49
CA ALA A 127 11.51 3.21 5.29
C ALA A 127 11.12 1.85 5.89
N LEU A 128 11.12 0.80 5.08
CA LEU A 128 10.82 -0.56 5.53
C LEU A 128 11.85 -1.11 6.51
N GLN A 129 13.16 -0.83 6.30
CA GLN A 129 14.21 -1.21 7.25
C GLN A 129 13.98 -0.55 8.62
N ARG A 130 13.62 0.74 8.65
CA ARG A 130 13.27 1.42 9.90
C ARG A 130 12.13 0.71 10.66
N ILE A 131 11.11 0.27 9.95
CA ILE A 131 9.98 -0.46 10.55
C ILE A 131 10.43 -1.86 10.99
N TRP A 132 11.26 -2.52 10.18
CA TRP A 132 11.81 -3.83 10.53
C TRP A 132 12.74 -3.78 11.75
N ASP A 133 13.50 -2.71 11.94
CA ASP A 133 14.37 -2.52 13.13
C ASP A 133 13.57 -2.49 14.44
N MET A 134 12.26 -2.20 14.35
CA MET A 134 11.32 -2.23 15.46
C MET A 134 10.58 -3.57 15.61
N HIS A 135 10.98 -4.63 14.91
CA HIS A 135 10.22 -5.89 14.86
C HIS A 135 10.06 -6.59 16.23
N SER A 136 10.84 -6.23 17.22
CA SER A 136 10.65 -6.70 18.61
C SER A 136 9.50 -6.00 19.34
N GLU A 137 8.93 -4.95 18.78
CA GLU A 137 7.83 -4.19 19.37
C GLU A 137 6.45 -4.67 18.91
N TYR A 138 6.40 -5.58 17.92
CA TYR A 138 5.14 -6.15 17.42
C TYR A 138 5.26 -7.65 17.14
N ASP A 139 4.17 -8.37 17.41
CA ASP A 139 4.06 -9.82 17.24
C ASP A 139 3.33 -10.19 15.93
N ALA A 140 2.57 -9.26 15.37
CA ALA A 140 1.76 -9.48 14.18
C ALA A 140 1.72 -8.26 13.27
N VAL A 141 1.73 -8.49 11.97
CA VAL A 141 1.60 -7.46 10.93
C VAL A 141 0.32 -7.71 10.15
N TYR A 142 -0.51 -6.68 10.00
CA TYR A 142 -1.74 -6.73 9.19
C TYR A 142 -1.69 -5.68 8.09
N ASN A 143 -2.10 -6.07 6.90
CA ASN A 143 -2.37 -5.16 5.80
C ASN A 143 -3.87 -5.04 5.52
N PHE A 144 -4.26 -4.31 4.49
CA PHE A 144 -5.65 -4.16 4.07
C PHE A 144 -6.06 -5.07 2.91
N HIS A 145 -5.17 -5.97 2.50
CA HIS A 145 -5.39 -6.91 1.43
C HIS A 145 -5.54 -8.34 1.93
N HIS A 146 -6.15 -9.18 1.09
CA HIS A 146 -6.10 -10.60 1.28
C HIS A 146 -4.71 -11.13 0.89
N ASP A 147 -4.12 -11.94 1.75
CA ASP A 147 -3.11 -12.89 1.32
C ASP A 147 -3.74 -14.29 1.16
N PHE A 148 -2.92 -15.30 0.89
CA PHE A 148 -3.38 -16.69 0.77
C PHE A 148 -4.04 -17.27 2.03
N ARG A 149 -3.91 -16.63 3.17
CA ARG A 149 -4.56 -17.00 4.44
C ARG A 149 -5.94 -16.36 4.63
N GLY A 150 -6.27 -15.39 3.80
CA GLY A 150 -7.53 -14.68 3.83
C GLY A 150 -7.54 -13.41 4.69
N PHE A 151 -8.60 -12.64 4.54
CA PHE A 151 -8.78 -11.36 5.24
C PHE A 151 -8.86 -11.54 6.75
N GLY A 152 -8.18 -10.66 7.49
CA GLY A 152 -8.14 -10.69 8.95
C GLY A 152 -7.07 -11.60 9.55
N SER A 153 -6.29 -12.30 8.72
CA SER A 153 -5.10 -13.02 9.16
C SER A 153 -3.87 -12.12 9.13
N PRO A 154 -2.91 -12.27 10.05
CA PRO A 154 -1.65 -11.55 9.95
C PRO A 154 -0.88 -11.99 8.71
N LEU A 155 -0.04 -11.11 8.17
CA LEU A 155 0.91 -11.46 7.12
C LEU A 155 1.83 -12.58 7.59
N ASN A 156 2.35 -13.37 6.63
CA ASN A 156 3.46 -14.25 6.92
C ASN A 156 4.63 -13.42 7.45
N PRO A 157 5.24 -13.79 8.59
CA PRO A 157 6.37 -13.05 9.18
C PRO A 157 7.53 -12.80 8.21
N ASP A 158 7.69 -13.66 7.20
CA ASP A 158 8.75 -13.53 6.20
C ASP A 158 8.47 -12.48 5.12
N VAL A 159 7.25 -11.96 5.00
CA VAL A 159 6.89 -11.02 3.90
C VAL A 159 7.72 -9.74 3.97
N MET A 160 7.80 -9.10 5.13
CA MET A 160 8.55 -7.86 5.27
C MET A 160 10.05 -8.04 5.04
N PRO A 161 10.75 -8.99 5.66
CA PRO A 161 12.17 -9.22 5.37
C PRO A 161 12.41 -9.67 3.92
N ASN A 162 11.50 -10.42 3.30
CA ASN A 162 11.62 -10.80 1.89
C ASN A 162 11.40 -9.58 0.97
N LEU A 163 10.50 -8.66 1.31
CA LEU A 163 10.30 -7.40 0.57
C LEU A 163 11.55 -6.51 0.66
N ILE A 164 12.10 -6.35 1.85
CA ILE A 164 13.36 -5.63 2.08
C ILE A 164 14.46 -6.23 1.20
N HIS A 165 14.64 -7.54 1.25
CA HIS A 165 15.67 -8.22 0.47
C HIS A 165 15.44 -8.09 -1.04
N CYS A 166 14.19 -8.17 -1.50
CA CYS A 166 13.88 -7.93 -2.91
C CYS A 166 14.27 -6.52 -3.37
N LEU A 167 14.02 -5.50 -2.54
CA LEU A 167 14.45 -4.12 -2.82
C LEU A 167 15.98 -3.98 -2.82
N GLU A 168 16.69 -4.65 -1.93
CA GLU A 168 18.16 -4.71 -1.93
C GLU A 168 18.68 -5.30 -3.24
N MET A 169 18.12 -6.44 -3.67
CA MET A 169 18.49 -7.08 -4.94
C MET A 169 18.20 -6.18 -6.15
N ILE A 170 17.12 -5.41 -6.14
CA ILE A 170 16.85 -4.40 -7.17
C ILE A 170 17.95 -3.35 -7.21
N LEU A 171 18.37 -2.85 -6.04
CA LEU A 171 19.37 -1.78 -5.95
C LEU A 171 20.79 -2.24 -6.28
N ASP A 172 21.14 -3.47 -5.99
CA ASP A 172 22.46 -4.03 -6.33
C ASP A 172 22.53 -4.65 -7.74
N GLY A 173 21.36 -4.77 -8.41
CA GLY A 173 21.27 -5.31 -9.77
C GLY A 173 21.24 -6.83 -9.85
N THR A 174 20.96 -7.52 -8.74
CA THR A 174 20.87 -9.00 -8.69
C THR A 174 19.44 -9.52 -8.68
N ALA A 175 18.44 -8.63 -8.82
CA ALA A 175 17.03 -9.00 -8.77
C ALA A 175 16.68 -10.03 -9.88
N GLU A 176 15.89 -11.03 -9.50
CA GLU A 176 15.27 -11.93 -10.47
C GLU A 176 13.97 -11.31 -10.98
N TYR A 177 13.75 -11.36 -12.30
CA TYR A 177 12.55 -10.81 -12.93
C TYR A 177 11.66 -11.90 -13.48
N ARG A 178 10.34 -11.72 -13.34
CA ARG A 178 9.32 -12.62 -13.86
C ARG A 178 8.17 -11.86 -14.52
N GLN A 179 7.60 -12.51 -15.54
CA GLN A 179 6.35 -12.08 -16.15
C GLN A 179 5.17 -12.63 -15.32
N ILE A 180 4.27 -11.75 -14.87
CA ILE A 180 3.02 -12.14 -14.22
C ILE A 180 1.83 -11.49 -14.93
N PRO A 181 0.61 -12.04 -14.81
CA PRO A 181 -0.58 -11.36 -15.29
C PRO A 181 -0.73 -9.99 -14.62
N ASP A 182 -1.01 -8.95 -15.40
CA ASP A 182 -1.31 -7.63 -14.85
C ASP A 182 -2.77 -7.59 -14.41
N ALA A 183 -3.00 -7.59 -13.10
CA ALA A 183 -4.33 -7.59 -12.51
C ALA A 183 -5.17 -6.34 -12.81
N LEU A 184 -4.53 -5.24 -13.25
CA LEU A 184 -5.18 -3.97 -13.60
C LEU A 184 -5.39 -3.80 -15.09
N SER A 185 -4.92 -4.74 -15.93
CA SER A 185 -5.11 -4.67 -17.38
C SER A 185 -6.37 -5.39 -17.83
N ASP A 186 -6.97 -4.85 -18.87
CA ASP A 186 -8.27 -5.31 -19.38
C ASP A 186 -8.26 -6.66 -20.10
N CYS A 187 -7.15 -7.20 -20.56
CA CYS A 187 -7.15 -8.35 -21.47
C CYS A 187 -5.91 -9.21 -21.43
N GLY A 188 -5.55 -9.72 -20.25
CA GLY A 188 -4.47 -10.70 -20.15
C GLY A 188 -3.08 -10.16 -20.50
N ALA A 189 -2.88 -8.85 -20.35
CA ALA A 189 -1.55 -8.27 -20.39
C ALA A 189 -0.72 -8.81 -19.23
N THR A 190 0.57 -8.91 -19.46
CA THR A 190 1.55 -9.27 -18.44
C THR A 190 2.41 -8.06 -18.12
N LYS A 191 2.96 -8.05 -16.92
CA LYS A 191 3.98 -7.08 -16.50
C LYS A 191 5.18 -7.80 -15.91
N THR A 192 6.35 -7.19 -16.03
CA THR A 192 7.57 -7.69 -15.39
C THR A 192 7.62 -7.18 -13.96
N VAL A 193 7.88 -8.08 -13.03
CA VAL A 193 8.09 -7.81 -11.62
C VAL A 193 9.46 -8.32 -11.18
N ALA A 194 10.06 -7.66 -10.19
CA ALA A 194 11.17 -8.24 -9.43
C ALA A 194 10.59 -9.21 -8.40
N MET A 195 11.28 -10.32 -8.16
CA MET A 195 10.78 -11.36 -7.27
C MET A 195 11.87 -11.86 -6.34
N TYR A 196 11.47 -12.09 -5.09
CA TYR A 196 12.24 -12.88 -4.14
C TYR A 196 11.27 -13.75 -3.32
N LYS A 197 11.44 -15.07 -3.41
CA LYS A 197 10.54 -16.07 -2.81
C LYS A 197 9.07 -15.80 -3.19
N ASP A 198 8.22 -15.45 -2.23
CA ASP A 198 6.79 -15.20 -2.37
C ASP A 198 6.43 -13.70 -2.53
N VAL A 199 7.43 -12.83 -2.58
CA VAL A 199 7.24 -11.38 -2.73
C VAL A 199 7.51 -10.94 -4.16
N PHE A 200 6.62 -10.11 -4.70
CA PHE A 200 6.74 -9.46 -5.99
C PHE A 200 6.75 -7.95 -5.83
N VAL A 201 7.73 -7.29 -6.45
CA VAL A 201 7.80 -5.82 -6.54
C VAL A 201 7.53 -5.42 -7.97
N SER A 202 6.53 -4.56 -8.17
CA SER A 202 6.13 -4.04 -9.47
C SER A 202 6.11 -2.52 -9.47
N CYS A 203 6.25 -1.91 -10.66
CA CYS A 203 6.00 -0.49 -10.90
C CYS A 203 4.65 -0.28 -11.56
N MET A 204 4.03 0.87 -11.32
CA MET A 204 2.73 1.19 -11.93
C MET A 204 2.88 1.36 -13.44
N GLY A 205 2.18 0.51 -14.22
CA GLY A 205 2.12 0.62 -15.69
C GLY A 205 3.44 0.42 -16.43
N GLN A 206 4.47 -0.10 -15.77
CA GLN A 206 5.80 -0.26 -16.35
C GLN A 206 6.44 -1.60 -15.96
N ASP A 207 7.26 -2.13 -16.84
CA ASP A 207 8.12 -3.27 -16.54
C ASP A 207 9.31 -2.80 -15.72
N ILE A 208 9.45 -3.32 -14.49
CA ILE A 208 10.47 -2.86 -13.55
C ILE A 208 11.89 -3.04 -14.10
N GLU A 209 12.16 -4.12 -14.85
CA GLU A 209 13.47 -4.39 -15.44
C GLU A 209 13.92 -3.32 -16.46
N LYS A 210 12.99 -2.54 -17.01
CA LYS A 210 13.26 -1.52 -18.03
C LYS A 210 13.51 -0.13 -17.44
N VAL A 211 13.20 0.07 -16.16
CA VAL A 211 13.21 1.40 -15.55
C VAL A 211 14.14 1.51 -14.33
N ILE A 212 14.68 0.38 -13.84
CA ILE A 212 15.67 0.32 -12.75
C ILE A 212 17.12 0.46 -13.25
#